data_54c5808d7583ef807b0f53508efff657
#
_entry.id   54c5808d7583ef807b0f53508efff657
#
_cell.length_a   1.000
_cell.length_b   1.000
_cell.length_c   1.000
_cell.angle_alpha   90.00
_cell.angle_beta   90.00
_cell.angle_gamma   90.00
#
_symmetry.space_group_name_H-M   'P 1'
#
loop_
_entity.id
_entity.type
_entity.pdbx_description
1 polymer ?
#
loop_
_entity_poly.entity_id
_entity_poly.type
_entity_poly.pdbx_seq_one_letter_code
_entity_poly.pdbx_strand_id
1 'polypeptide(L)'
;KDMNGIGSGLYGHEFQDATLYFKEWGFDFIKIDYCGAGQELNLEEEKRYTEIRQAIDNLGCGHVSINICRWAFPGTWARNLARSWRISADIRPEWGSVKYIIDKNLYLSAYAGEGHYNDMDMLEIGRGLKPEEEEVHFGMWCIMSSPLLIGCDLTTIPETSLKLLKNKELIALNQDPLGLQAYVVQHENEGYVLVKDIERKRGNVRAVALYNPSDTICSFTVPMNILELGGKVKARDLVKHQDLPEIKGGVLNRELPPHSVLILRMESEKRLEATVYEAEWAYLPCFNDLGKTPKSIVYAPLHEASGGMKVSYLGGRKENFAEWKEVYSEQGGEYEMTIRYVPKADRKLEVCVNNEKRILLDSLSADETQKIASITVPVHLKAGNNKIRMGSSFCWALDIDCFTLKKVSE
;
A
#
# COMPACT_ATOMS: atom_id res chain seq x y z
N LYS A 1 -5.16 -4.71 -32.83
CA LYS A 1 -6.58 -4.27 -32.88
C LYS A 1 -7.01 -3.91 -31.48
N ASP A 2 -7.76 -2.85 -31.32
CA ASP A 2 -8.47 -2.57 -30.08
C ASP A 2 -9.64 -3.57 -29.89
N MET A 3 -10.35 -3.48 -28.77
CA MET A 3 -11.50 -4.34 -28.48
C MET A 3 -12.61 -4.23 -29.53
N ASN A 4 -12.63 -3.18 -30.34
CA ASN A 4 -13.58 -2.95 -31.41
C ASN A 4 -13.04 -3.36 -32.81
N GLY A 5 -11.83 -3.92 -32.87
CA GLY A 5 -11.17 -4.31 -34.10
C GLY A 5 -10.59 -3.15 -34.93
N ILE A 6 -10.47 -1.96 -34.35
CA ILE A 6 -10.01 -0.74 -34.97
C ILE A 6 -8.58 -0.44 -34.55
N GLY A 7 -7.68 -0.28 -35.50
CA GLY A 7 -6.28 0.07 -35.23
C GLY A 7 -5.40 -1.10 -34.83
N SER A 8 -4.09 -0.91 -34.90
CA SER A 8 -3.06 -1.90 -34.55
C SER A 8 -2.42 -1.68 -33.17
N GLY A 9 -2.75 -0.56 -32.52
CA GLY A 9 -2.09 -0.15 -31.28
C GLY A 9 -0.58 0.04 -31.46
N LEU A 10 0.16 0.08 -30.35
CA LEU A 10 1.62 0.28 -30.34
C LEU A 10 2.42 -0.95 -30.85
N TYR A 11 1.82 -2.12 -30.95
CA TYR A 11 2.55 -3.35 -31.26
C TYR A 11 3.17 -3.32 -32.67
N GLY A 12 4.50 -3.43 -32.72
CA GLY A 12 5.30 -3.31 -33.94
C GLY A 12 5.54 -1.87 -34.43
N HIS A 13 5.05 -0.86 -33.68
CA HIS A 13 5.20 0.57 -33.98
C HIS A 13 5.80 1.37 -32.82
N GLU A 14 6.35 0.71 -31.81
CA GLU A 14 6.80 1.32 -30.55
C GLU A 14 7.74 2.50 -30.78
N PHE A 15 8.74 2.34 -31.65
CA PHE A 15 9.72 3.38 -31.93
C PHE A 15 9.13 4.55 -32.72
N GLN A 16 8.25 4.26 -33.69
CA GLN A 16 7.57 5.27 -34.51
C GLN A 16 6.66 6.11 -33.62
N ASP A 17 5.82 5.47 -32.82
CA ASP A 17 4.84 6.14 -31.96
C ASP A 17 5.53 6.90 -30.82
N ALA A 18 6.59 6.33 -30.22
CA ALA A 18 7.38 7.03 -29.23
C ALA A 18 8.09 8.26 -29.80
N THR A 19 8.57 8.22 -31.06
CA THR A 19 9.14 9.38 -31.74
C THR A 19 8.10 10.48 -31.88
N LEU A 20 6.92 10.14 -32.38
CA LEU A 20 5.82 11.08 -32.61
C LEU A 20 5.38 11.73 -31.28
N TYR A 21 5.09 10.91 -30.26
CA TYR A 21 4.53 11.42 -29.00
C TYR A 21 5.57 12.22 -28.18
N PHE A 22 6.80 11.75 -28.07
CA PHE A 22 7.73 12.31 -27.10
C PHE A 22 8.77 13.26 -27.72
N LYS A 23 9.12 13.07 -28.98
CA LYS A 23 10.06 13.97 -29.70
C LYS A 23 9.34 15.08 -30.46
N GLU A 24 8.28 14.74 -31.20
CA GLU A 24 7.62 15.70 -32.07
C GLU A 24 6.53 16.49 -31.29
N TRP A 25 5.69 15.80 -30.53
CA TRP A 25 4.59 16.43 -29.78
C TRP A 25 4.98 16.85 -28.36
N GLY A 26 6.09 16.36 -27.81
CA GLY A 26 6.65 16.79 -26.55
C GLY A 26 5.86 16.35 -25.30
N PHE A 27 5.12 15.22 -25.39
CA PHE A 27 4.52 14.62 -24.21
C PHE A 27 5.59 14.03 -23.30
N ASP A 28 5.36 14.06 -21.99
CA ASP A 28 6.25 13.54 -20.93
C ASP A 28 5.60 12.45 -20.05
N PHE A 29 4.36 12.08 -20.38
CA PHE A 29 3.58 11.04 -19.70
C PHE A 29 2.74 10.25 -20.69
N ILE A 30 2.65 8.92 -20.46
CA ILE A 30 1.76 8.03 -21.20
C ILE A 30 1.16 6.96 -20.29
N LYS A 31 -0.16 6.77 -20.38
CA LYS A 31 -0.84 5.59 -19.84
C LYS A 31 -1.01 4.58 -20.96
N ILE A 32 -0.68 3.32 -20.69
CA ILE A 32 -0.73 2.24 -21.67
C ILE A 32 -1.54 1.09 -21.10
N ASP A 33 -2.66 0.81 -21.77
CA ASP A 33 -3.54 -0.31 -21.44
C ASP A 33 -3.02 -1.61 -22.05
N TYR A 34 -3.04 -2.70 -21.27
CA TYR A 34 -2.76 -4.04 -21.79
C TYR A 34 -4.02 -4.62 -22.46
N CYS A 35 -4.26 -4.26 -23.73
CA CYS A 35 -5.40 -4.68 -24.52
C CYS A 35 -5.01 -4.89 -25.99
N GLY A 36 -5.99 -5.22 -26.85
CA GLY A 36 -5.79 -5.40 -28.29
C GLY A 36 -4.77 -6.49 -28.62
N ALA A 37 -3.78 -6.18 -29.45
CA ALA A 37 -2.80 -7.16 -29.91
C ALA A 37 -2.02 -7.86 -28.77
N GLY A 38 -1.77 -7.18 -27.65
CA GLY A 38 -1.12 -7.78 -26.49
C GLY A 38 -1.89 -8.97 -25.94
N GLN A 39 -3.21 -8.84 -25.77
CA GLN A 39 -4.10 -9.91 -25.33
C GLN A 39 -4.36 -10.95 -26.42
N GLU A 40 -4.68 -10.51 -27.65
CA GLU A 40 -4.99 -11.40 -28.78
C GLU A 40 -3.84 -12.35 -29.11
N LEU A 41 -2.61 -11.87 -29.06
CA LEU A 41 -1.40 -12.66 -29.31
C LEU A 41 -0.84 -13.35 -28.07
N ASN A 42 -1.50 -13.20 -26.90
CA ASN A 42 -1.05 -13.70 -25.62
C ASN A 42 0.42 -13.35 -25.32
N LEU A 43 0.79 -12.09 -25.57
CA LEU A 43 2.14 -11.62 -25.31
C LEU A 43 2.37 -11.55 -23.78
N GLU A 44 3.59 -11.80 -23.37
CA GLU A 44 3.99 -11.71 -21.97
C GLU A 44 4.04 -10.23 -21.55
N GLU A 45 3.36 -9.88 -20.45
CA GLU A 45 3.08 -8.47 -20.08
C GLU A 45 4.34 -7.70 -19.74
N GLU A 46 5.19 -8.23 -18.86
CA GLU A 46 6.45 -7.58 -18.47
C GLU A 46 7.33 -7.35 -19.69
N LYS A 47 7.45 -8.34 -20.57
CA LYS A 47 8.22 -8.21 -21.82
C LYS A 47 7.63 -7.11 -22.71
N ARG A 48 6.31 -7.07 -22.85
CA ARG A 48 5.63 -6.07 -23.70
C ARG A 48 5.88 -4.63 -23.21
N TYR A 49 5.73 -4.38 -21.92
CA TYR A 49 6.01 -3.07 -21.35
C TYR A 49 7.51 -2.73 -21.37
N THR A 50 8.39 -3.74 -21.25
CA THR A 50 9.85 -3.55 -21.40
C THR A 50 10.22 -3.09 -22.81
N GLU A 51 9.64 -3.67 -23.87
CA GLU A 51 9.87 -3.27 -25.26
C GLU A 51 9.47 -1.80 -25.49
N ILE A 52 8.32 -1.37 -24.93
CA ILE A 52 7.88 0.02 -25.02
C ILE A 52 8.82 0.95 -24.26
N ARG A 53 9.24 0.60 -23.03
CA ARG A 53 10.19 1.40 -22.25
C ARG A 53 11.52 1.55 -23.00
N GLN A 54 12.04 0.46 -23.57
CA GLN A 54 13.28 0.47 -24.36
C GLN A 54 13.17 1.37 -25.60
N ALA A 55 12.03 1.36 -26.29
CA ALA A 55 11.82 2.25 -27.43
C ALA A 55 11.90 3.73 -27.02
N ILE A 56 11.28 4.09 -25.90
CA ILE A 56 11.30 5.44 -25.34
C ILE A 56 12.73 5.83 -24.91
N ASP A 57 13.45 4.95 -24.22
CA ASP A 57 14.81 5.19 -23.73
C ASP A 57 15.81 5.35 -24.89
N ASN A 58 15.71 4.53 -25.93
CA ASN A 58 16.53 4.60 -27.13
C ASN A 58 16.39 5.93 -27.88
N LEU A 59 15.29 6.64 -27.71
CA LEU A 59 15.09 7.99 -28.23
C LEU A 59 15.73 9.09 -27.34
N GLY A 60 16.33 8.72 -26.21
CA GLY A 60 16.81 9.69 -25.22
C GLY A 60 15.68 10.37 -24.42
N CYS A 61 14.50 9.76 -24.38
CA CYS A 61 13.31 10.25 -23.68
C CYS A 61 13.08 9.54 -22.33
N GLY A 62 14.15 9.14 -21.64
CA GLY A 62 14.11 8.44 -20.35
C GLY A 62 13.36 9.17 -19.23
N HIS A 63 13.15 10.49 -19.37
CA HIS A 63 12.32 11.29 -18.45
C HIS A 63 10.82 11.00 -18.55
N VAL A 64 10.36 10.44 -19.66
CA VAL A 64 8.94 10.14 -19.89
C VAL A 64 8.45 9.13 -18.87
N SER A 65 7.37 9.49 -18.18
CA SER A 65 6.70 8.65 -17.20
C SER A 65 5.70 7.71 -17.88
N ILE A 66 5.74 6.43 -17.52
CA ILE A 66 4.75 5.44 -17.95
C ILE A 66 3.79 5.15 -16.78
N ASN A 67 2.50 5.08 -17.09
CA ASN A 67 1.48 4.46 -16.25
C ASN A 67 1.05 3.12 -16.89
N ILE A 68 1.23 2.03 -16.18
CA ILE A 68 0.82 0.70 -16.63
C ILE A 68 -0.64 0.47 -16.25
N CYS A 69 -1.49 0.16 -17.22
CA CYS A 69 -2.87 -0.19 -16.95
C CYS A 69 -3.17 -1.64 -17.35
N ARG A 70 -3.38 -2.45 -16.33
CA ARG A 70 -3.67 -3.88 -16.43
C ARG A 70 -4.96 -4.26 -15.70
N TRP A 71 -5.67 -3.25 -15.14
CA TRP A 71 -6.89 -3.39 -14.32
C TRP A 71 -6.70 -4.26 -13.06
N ALA A 72 -5.47 -4.47 -12.64
CA ALA A 72 -5.05 -5.16 -11.44
C ALA A 72 -3.61 -4.78 -11.13
N PHE A 73 -3.13 -5.00 -9.88
CA PHE A 73 -1.72 -4.83 -9.55
C PHE A 73 -0.87 -5.78 -10.42
N PRO A 74 0.00 -5.25 -11.29
CA PRO A 74 0.66 -6.07 -12.32
C PRO A 74 1.76 -6.98 -11.77
N GLY A 75 2.34 -6.62 -10.64
CA GLY A 75 3.48 -7.29 -10.04
C GLY A 75 4.65 -6.36 -9.78
N THR A 76 5.66 -6.84 -9.09
CA THR A 76 6.81 -6.05 -8.63
C THR A 76 7.71 -5.55 -9.76
N TRP A 77 7.66 -6.18 -10.94
CA TRP A 77 8.40 -5.78 -12.15
C TRP A 77 7.99 -4.38 -12.65
N ALA A 78 6.74 -3.97 -12.41
CA ALA A 78 6.21 -2.68 -12.87
C ALA A 78 7.05 -1.49 -12.40
N ARG A 79 7.60 -1.56 -11.19
CA ARG A 79 8.46 -0.53 -10.61
C ARG A 79 9.73 -0.25 -11.43
N ASN A 80 10.23 -1.23 -12.18
CA ASN A 80 11.41 -1.07 -13.01
C ASN A 80 11.12 -0.31 -14.31
N LEU A 81 9.86 -0.24 -14.73
CA LEU A 81 9.45 0.25 -16.05
C LEU A 81 8.61 1.52 -15.98
N ALA A 82 7.87 1.73 -14.90
CA ALA A 82 6.85 2.76 -14.80
C ALA A 82 6.89 3.52 -13.46
N ARG A 83 6.35 4.73 -13.45
CA ARG A 83 6.18 5.55 -12.25
C ARG A 83 4.87 5.28 -11.52
N SER A 84 3.87 4.76 -12.23
CA SER A 84 2.58 4.40 -11.64
C SER A 84 1.96 3.21 -12.36
N TRP A 85 1.03 2.55 -11.71
CA TRP A 85 0.29 1.42 -12.26
C TRP A 85 -1.09 1.32 -11.63
N ARG A 86 -2.10 1.08 -12.46
CA ARG A 86 -3.46 0.79 -12.03
C ARG A 86 -3.50 -0.49 -11.20
N ILE A 87 -4.27 -0.45 -10.11
CA ILE A 87 -4.35 -1.57 -9.15
C ILE A 87 -5.70 -2.29 -9.18
N SER A 88 -6.65 -1.78 -9.95
CA SER A 88 -8.04 -2.26 -9.99
C SER A 88 -8.68 -2.07 -11.37
N ALA A 89 -9.89 -2.60 -11.55
CA ALA A 89 -10.79 -2.25 -12.64
C ALA A 89 -11.10 -0.74 -12.63
N ASP A 90 -11.68 -0.26 -13.75
CA ASP A 90 -12.03 1.16 -13.91
C ASP A 90 -13.03 1.63 -12.87
N ILE A 91 -12.82 2.86 -12.40
CA ILE A 91 -13.72 3.50 -11.43
C ILE A 91 -15.03 3.91 -12.09
N ARG A 92 -16.09 3.90 -11.27
CA ARG A 92 -17.42 4.43 -11.62
C ARG A 92 -17.88 5.40 -10.52
N PRO A 93 -18.74 6.40 -10.85
CA PRO A 93 -19.24 7.40 -9.90
C PRO A 93 -20.30 6.81 -8.96
N GLU A 94 -19.95 5.76 -8.25
CA GLU A 94 -20.79 5.08 -7.26
C GLU A 94 -19.96 4.60 -6.06
N TRP A 95 -20.53 4.64 -4.87
CA TRP A 95 -19.85 4.29 -3.63
C TRP A 95 -19.19 2.91 -3.68
N GLY A 96 -19.93 1.89 -4.16
CA GLY A 96 -19.40 0.53 -4.25
C GLY A 96 -18.11 0.42 -5.08
N SER A 97 -17.96 1.23 -6.13
CA SER A 97 -16.75 1.29 -6.94
C SER A 97 -15.60 1.97 -6.21
N VAL A 98 -15.86 3.10 -5.56
CA VAL A 98 -14.85 3.82 -4.74
C VAL A 98 -14.33 2.93 -3.63
N LYS A 99 -15.26 2.32 -2.85
CA LYS A 99 -14.92 1.38 -1.78
C LYS A 99 -14.08 0.20 -2.28
N TYR A 100 -14.51 -0.44 -3.37
CA TYR A 100 -13.77 -1.57 -3.96
C TYR A 100 -12.32 -1.22 -4.31
N ILE A 101 -12.08 -0.03 -4.86
CA ILE A 101 -10.74 0.42 -5.23
C ILE A 101 -9.89 0.72 -3.99
N ILE A 102 -10.49 1.33 -2.97
CA ILE A 102 -9.82 1.54 -1.68
C ILE A 102 -9.41 0.18 -1.08
N ASP A 103 -10.34 -0.78 -1.02
CA ASP A 103 -10.10 -2.12 -0.48
C ASP A 103 -8.93 -2.82 -1.21
N LYS A 104 -8.82 -2.66 -2.54
CA LYS A 104 -7.69 -3.17 -3.33
C LYS A 104 -6.36 -2.54 -2.97
N ASN A 105 -6.34 -1.29 -2.51
CA ASN A 105 -5.11 -0.55 -2.23
C ASN A 105 -4.65 -0.62 -0.76
N LEU A 106 -5.50 -1.03 0.18
CA LEU A 106 -5.21 -1.03 1.62
C LEU A 106 -3.89 -1.70 1.99
N TYR A 107 -3.51 -2.78 1.29
CA TYR A 107 -2.35 -3.60 1.59
C TYR A 107 -1.24 -3.51 0.53
N LEU A 108 -1.24 -2.46 -0.31
CA LEU A 108 -0.23 -2.28 -1.37
C LEU A 108 0.84 -1.24 -1.03
N SER A 109 0.90 -0.73 0.20
CA SER A 109 1.83 0.32 0.62
C SER A 109 3.30 -0.05 0.41
N ALA A 110 3.66 -1.33 0.55
CA ALA A 110 5.03 -1.82 0.36
C ALA A 110 5.56 -1.67 -1.09
N TYR A 111 4.68 -1.42 -2.05
CA TYR A 111 5.03 -1.29 -3.48
C TYR A 111 5.09 0.17 -3.95
N ALA A 112 4.55 1.11 -3.17
CA ALA A 112 4.58 2.55 -3.45
C ALA A 112 5.77 3.24 -2.76
N GLY A 113 5.99 4.51 -3.11
CA GLY A 113 7.07 5.34 -2.54
C GLY A 113 8.26 5.53 -3.47
N GLU A 114 9.13 6.48 -3.13
CA GLU A 114 10.33 6.82 -3.91
C GLU A 114 10.03 7.16 -5.39
N GLY A 115 8.95 7.90 -5.63
CA GLY A 115 8.51 8.32 -6.97
C GLY A 115 7.75 7.25 -7.76
N HIS A 116 7.21 6.24 -7.07
CA HIS A 116 6.39 5.18 -7.64
C HIS A 116 5.05 5.08 -6.90
N TYR A 117 3.94 4.96 -7.63
CA TYR A 117 2.61 5.15 -7.09
C TYR A 117 1.63 4.06 -7.54
N ASN A 118 0.86 3.54 -6.59
CA ASN A 118 -0.33 2.76 -6.89
C ASN A 118 -1.43 3.71 -7.38
N ASP A 119 -1.92 3.47 -8.58
CA ASP A 119 -2.93 4.31 -9.23
C ASP A 119 -4.33 3.74 -8.98
N MET A 120 -5.10 4.48 -8.19
CA MET A 120 -6.48 4.16 -7.82
C MET A 120 -7.50 4.65 -8.86
N ASP A 121 -7.05 5.07 -10.05
CA ASP A 121 -7.84 5.67 -11.12
C ASP A 121 -8.21 7.14 -10.88
N MET A 122 -8.91 7.72 -11.83
CA MET A 122 -9.31 9.13 -11.82
C MET A 122 -10.29 9.46 -10.70
N LEU A 123 -10.49 10.75 -10.46
CA LEU A 123 -11.42 11.28 -9.47
C LEU A 123 -12.82 11.43 -10.06
N GLU A 124 -13.79 10.78 -9.45
CA GLU A 124 -15.22 10.87 -9.79
C GLU A 124 -15.96 11.96 -8.98
N ILE A 125 -15.23 12.97 -8.51
CA ILE A 125 -15.75 14.10 -7.72
C ILE A 125 -16.65 14.98 -8.61
N GLY A 126 -17.84 15.31 -8.12
CA GLY A 126 -18.83 16.10 -8.88
C GLY A 126 -19.63 15.29 -9.89
N ARG A 127 -19.60 13.94 -9.80
CA ARG A 127 -20.30 13.03 -10.73
C ARG A 127 -21.43 12.22 -10.09
N GLY A 128 -21.95 12.65 -8.94
CA GLY A 128 -23.15 12.07 -8.32
C GLY A 128 -22.92 11.24 -7.07
N LEU A 129 -21.70 11.16 -6.56
CA LEU A 129 -21.43 10.67 -5.20
C LEU A 129 -22.05 11.64 -4.18
N LYS A 130 -22.39 11.16 -3.00
CA LYS A 130 -22.78 12.02 -1.88
C LYS A 130 -21.59 12.85 -1.40
N PRO A 131 -21.80 14.01 -0.76
CA PRO A 131 -20.71 14.85 -0.28
C PRO A 131 -19.70 14.12 0.62
N GLU A 132 -20.18 13.31 1.56
CA GLU A 132 -19.35 12.50 2.45
C GLU A 132 -18.56 11.41 1.69
N GLU A 133 -19.13 10.82 0.66
CA GLU A 133 -18.47 9.84 -0.22
C GLU A 133 -17.41 10.50 -1.11
N GLU A 134 -17.64 11.76 -1.54
CA GLU A 134 -16.62 12.57 -2.22
C GLU A 134 -15.44 12.90 -1.28
N GLU A 135 -15.72 13.24 -0.01
CA GLU A 135 -14.67 13.47 1.00
C GLU A 135 -13.83 12.20 1.22
N VAL A 136 -14.45 11.03 1.31
CA VAL A 136 -13.73 9.75 1.37
C VAL A 136 -12.90 9.54 0.12
N HIS A 137 -13.50 9.67 -1.05
CA HIS A 137 -12.82 9.45 -2.32
C HIS A 137 -11.56 10.32 -2.43
N PHE A 138 -11.70 11.63 -2.27
CA PHE A 138 -10.56 12.54 -2.37
C PHE A 138 -9.54 12.36 -1.25
N GLY A 139 -10.00 12.24 -0.01
CA GLY A 139 -9.14 12.06 1.17
C GLY A 139 -8.31 10.78 1.10
N MET A 140 -8.93 9.65 0.70
CA MET A 140 -8.21 8.38 0.57
C MET A 140 -7.20 8.40 -0.60
N TRP A 141 -7.54 8.98 -1.76
CA TRP A 141 -6.56 9.19 -2.83
C TRP A 141 -5.38 10.03 -2.35
N CYS A 142 -5.64 11.06 -1.55
CA CYS A 142 -4.57 11.92 -1.02
C CYS A 142 -3.67 11.20 0.00
N ILE A 143 -4.23 10.50 0.97
CA ILE A 143 -3.40 9.83 1.98
C ILE A 143 -2.67 8.61 1.42
N MET A 144 -3.23 7.96 0.41
CA MET A 144 -2.59 6.85 -0.30
C MET A 144 -1.61 7.31 -1.40
N SER A 145 -1.42 8.61 -1.60
CA SER A 145 -0.54 9.18 -2.63
C SER A 145 -0.83 8.66 -4.05
N SER A 146 -2.11 8.39 -4.34
CA SER A 146 -2.53 8.03 -5.68
C SER A 146 -2.48 9.24 -6.61
N PRO A 147 -2.21 9.08 -7.92
CA PRO A 147 -2.35 10.17 -8.87
C PRO A 147 -3.72 10.85 -8.80
N LEU A 148 -3.75 12.17 -8.85
CA LEU A 148 -4.97 12.98 -8.82
C LEU A 148 -5.32 13.44 -10.24
N LEU A 149 -6.15 12.68 -10.94
CA LEU A 149 -6.62 12.99 -12.29
C LEU A 149 -8.11 13.28 -12.25
N ILE A 150 -8.50 14.50 -12.63
CA ILE A 150 -9.90 14.94 -12.62
C ILE A 150 -10.68 14.25 -13.73
N GLY A 151 -11.77 13.55 -13.37
CA GLY A 151 -12.64 12.82 -14.31
C GLY A 151 -13.99 13.51 -14.57
N CYS A 152 -14.24 14.70 -14.03
CA CYS A 152 -15.49 15.43 -14.18
C CYS A 152 -15.42 16.55 -15.22
N ASP A 153 -16.59 17.04 -15.66
CA ASP A 153 -16.73 18.26 -16.44
C ASP A 153 -16.62 19.50 -15.50
N LEU A 154 -15.49 20.22 -15.60
CA LEU A 154 -15.22 21.39 -14.80
C LEU A 154 -16.15 22.57 -15.09
N THR A 155 -16.91 22.56 -16.19
CA THR A 155 -17.86 23.62 -16.54
C THR A 155 -19.18 23.50 -15.80
N THR A 156 -19.50 22.30 -15.32
CA THR A 156 -20.78 21.96 -14.66
C THR A 156 -20.63 21.40 -13.25
N ILE A 157 -19.39 21.30 -12.74
CA ILE A 157 -19.11 20.73 -11.42
C ILE A 157 -19.81 21.53 -10.31
N PRO A 158 -20.46 20.89 -9.31
CA PRO A 158 -20.99 21.56 -8.12
C PRO A 158 -19.91 22.36 -7.38
N GLU A 159 -20.27 23.51 -6.84
CA GLU A 159 -19.31 24.38 -6.13
C GLU A 159 -18.70 23.68 -4.91
N THR A 160 -19.47 22.87 -4.18
CA THR A 160 -18.98 22.07 -3.04
C THR A 160 -17.89 21.08 -3.46
N SER A 161 -18.11 20.35 -4.55
CA SER A 161 -17.15 19.41 -5.13
C SER A 161 -15.90 20.11 -5.64
N LEU A 162 -16.07 21.28 -6.30
CA LEU A 162 -14.93 22.10 -6.75
C LEU A 162 -14.12 22.64 -5.55
N LYS A 163 -14.78 23.02 -4.46
CA LYS A 163 -14.12 23.44 -3.22
C LYS A 163 -13.29 22.30 -2.61
N LEU A 164 -13.83 21.08 -2.61
CA LEU A 164 -13.10 19.89 -2.15
C LEU A 164 -11.86 19.64 -3.01
N LEU A 165 -11.97 19.64 -4.33
CA LEU A 165 -10.84 19.48 -5.26
C LEU A 165 -9.75 20.56 -5.09
N LYS A 166 -10.11 21.74 -4.57
CA LYS A 166 -9.19 22.85 -4.25
C LYS A 166 -8.65 22.80 -2.81
N ASN A 167 -8.93 21.77 -2.03
CA ASN A 167 -8.45 21.66 -0.67
C ASN A 167 -6.91 21.53 -0.64
N LYS A 168 -6.25 22.63 -0.28
CA LYS A 168 -4.79 22.75 -0.31
C LYS A 168 -4.10 21.82 0.69
N GLU A 169 -4.73 21.50 1.83
CA GLU A 169 -4.13 20.65 2.84
C GLU A 169 -4.15 19.16 2.39
N LEU A 170 -5.24 18.71 1.78
CA LEU A 170 -5.30 17.38 1.17
C LEU A 170 -4.38 17.25 -0.05
N ILE A 171 -4.30 18.29 -0.90
CA ILE A 171 -3.35 18.30 -2.03
C ILE A 171 -1.90 18.25 -1.50
N ALA A 172 -1.56 19.02 -0.47
CA ALA A 172 -0.23 18.99 0.14
C ALA A 172 0.09 17.61 0.74
N LEU A 173 -0.89 16.92 1.34
CA LEU A 173 -0.75 15.55 1.82
C LEU A 173 -0.44 14.57 0.67
N ASN A 174 -1.12 14.71 -0.47
CA ASN A 174 -0.85 13.89 -1.66
C ASN A 174 0.53 14.17 -2.25
N GLN A 175 0.93 15.43 -2.29
CA GLN A 175 2.18 15.92 -2.86
C GLN A 175 3.35 15.94 -1.86
N ASP A 176 3.20 15.28 -0.71
CA ASP A 176 4.29 15.18 0.27
C ASP A 176 5.55 14.57 -0.38
N PRO A 177 6.75 15.20 -0.20
CA PRO A 177 7.96 14.80 -0.91
C PRO A 177 8.45 13.39 -0.60
N LEU A 178 8.00 12.77 0.50
CA LEU A 178 8.31 11.36 0.78
C LEU A 178 7.59 10.40 -0.18
N GLY A 179 6.45 10.82 -0.77
CA GLY A 179 5.67 10.03 -1.71
C GLY A 179 5.16 8.69 -1.16
N LEU A 180 5.06 8.58 0.18
CA LEU A 180 4.68 7.32 0.84
C LEU A 180 3.17 7.11 0.78
N GLN A 181 2.76 5.86 0.60
CA GLN A 181 1.38 5.43 0.80
C GLN A 181 1.13 5.08 2.26
N ALA A 182 -0.03 5.46 2.80
CA ALA A 182 -0.45 5.05 4.13
C ALA A 182 -0.72 3.53 4.19
N TYR A 183 -0.44 2.93 5.35
CA TYR A 183 -0.67 1.52 5.64
C TYR A 183 -1.62 1.35 6.82
N VAL A 184 -2.32 0.23 6.87
CA VAL A 184 -3.30 -0.08 7.93
C VAL A 184 -2.56 -0.46 9.20
N VAL A 185 -2.91 0.18 10.33
CA VAL A 185 -2.36 -0.15 11.67
C VAL A 185 -3.40 -0.68 12.63
N GLN A 186 -4.68 -0.56 12.28
CA GLN A 186 -5.80 -1.12 13.04
C GLN A 186 -6.96 -1.38 12.11
N HIS A 187 -7.61 -2.54 12.25
CA HIS A 187 -8.85 -2.89 11.58
C HIS A 187 -9.78 -3.54 12.59
N GLU A 188 -10.81 -2.82 12.99
CA GLU A 188 -11.81 -3.27 13.96
C GLU A 188 -13.20 -2.79 13.56
N ASN A 189 -14.23 -3.62 13.77
CA ASN A 189 -15.62 -3.26 13.50
C ASN A 189 -15.85 -2.64 12.11
N GLU A 190 -15.24 -3.23 11.07
CA GLU A 190 -15.26 -2.76 9.69
C GLU A 190 -14.53 -1.41 9.45
N GLY A 191 -14.05 -0.73 10.49
CA GLY A 191 -13.29 0.51 10.39
C GLY A 191 -11.79 0.28 10.25
N TYR A 192 -11.11 1.19 9.55
CA TYR A 192 -9.67 1.15 9.33
C TYR A 192 -8.98 2.38 9.85
N VAL A 193 -7.83 2.19 10.52
CA VAL A 193 -6.90 3.26 10.85
C VAL A 193 -5.66 3.09 9.99
N LEU A 194 -5.36 4.11 9.18
CA LEU A 194 -4.19 4.13 8.32
C LEU A 194 -3.24 5.23 8.77
N VAL A 195 -1.95 5.02 8.51
CA VAL A 195 -0.92 5.99 8.89
C VAL A 195 0.21 6.02 7.87
N LYS A 196 0.82 7.19 7.67
CA LYS A 196 2.11 7.34 6.96
C LYS A 196 2.94 8.46 7.55
N ASP A 197 4.25 8.38 7.34
CA ASP A 197 5.13 9.52 7.60
C ASP A 197 4.90 10.60 6.55
N ILE A 198 4.97 11.85 6.97
CA ILE A 198 4.94 13.03 6.11
C ILE A 198 6.05 14.00 6.53
N GLU A 199 6.45 14.91 5.64
CA GLU A 199 7.49 15.92 5.84
C GLU A 199 8.89 15.32 6.03
N ARG A 200 9.04 14.41 6.95
CA ARG A 200 10.31 13.74 7.27
C ARG A 200 10.08 12.28 7.65
N LYS A 201 10.81 11.38 7.00
CA LYS A 201 10.81 9.95 7.35
C LYS A 201 11.28 9.74 8.79
N ARG A 202 10.53 8.95 9.58
CA ARG A 202 10.75 8.76 11.01
C ARG A 202 10.69 10.07 11.84
N GLY A 203 10.04 11.10 11.28
CA GLY A 203 9.73 12.34 12.02
C GLY A 203 8.60 12.13 13.04
N ASN A 204 8.37 13.17 13.83
CA ASN A 204 7.29 13.21 14.83
C ASN A 204 5.96 13.72 14.24
N VAL A 205 5.89 13.90 12.93
CA VAL A 205 4.68 14.29 12.19
C VAL A 205 4.22 13.14 11.32
N ARG A 206 2.94 12.77 11.46
CA ARG A 206 2.32 11.70 10.67
C ARG A 206 0.96 12.12 10.13
N ALA A 207 0.60 11.60 8.98
CA ALA A 207 -0.77 11.65 8.50
C ALA A 207 -1.50 10.37 8.94
N VAL A 208 -2.73 10.52 9.39
CA VAL A 208 -3.57 9.44 9.90
C VAL A 208 -4.96 9.55 9.26
N ALA A 209 -5.51 8.43 8.81
CA ALA A 209 -6.90 8.34 8.39
C ALA A 209 -7.68 7.37 9.29
N LEU A 210 -8.83 7.80 9.77
CA LEU A 210 -9.87 6.92 10.29
C LEU A 210 -10.90 6.78 9.18
N TYR A 211 -11.12 5.57 8.69
CA TYR A 211 -11.98 5.29 7.55
C TYR A 211 -13.11 4.33 7.92
N ASN A 212 -14.34 4.77 7.75
CA ASN A 212 -15.55 3.95 7.91
C ASN A 212 -16.18 3.64 6.55
N PRO A 213 -15.92 2.46 5.97
CA PRO A 213 -16.55 2.03 4.72
C PRO A 213 -17.94 1.44 4.88
N SER A 214 -18.42 1.22 6.10
CA SER A 214 -19.64 0.49 6.40
C SER A 214 -20.91 1.35 6.32
N ASP A 215 -22.07 0.70 6.30
CA ASP A 215 -23.37 1.35 6.31
C ASP A 215 -23.84 1.75 7.73
N THR A 216 -23.00 1.57 8.74
CA THR A 216 -23.29 1.86 10.15
C THR A 216 -22.27 2.81 10.75
N ILE A 217 -22.59 3.39 11.92
CA ILE A 217 -21.62 4.19 12.69
C ILE A 217 -20.49 3.28 13.17
N CYS A 218 -19.25 3.70 12.97
CA CYS A 218 -18.06 3.02 13.45
C CYS A 218 -17.38 3.84 14.57
N SER A 219 -17.14 3.19 15.71
CA SER A 219 -16.42 3.77 16.85
C SER A 219 -14.96 3.38 16.79
N PHE A 220 -14.08 4.36 16.85
CA PHE A 220 -12.64 4.21 16.86
C PHE A 220 -12.07 4.51 18.24
N THR A 221 -11.24 3.61 18.74
CA THR A 221 -10.38 3.80 19.91
C THR A 221 -8.95 3.58 19.47
N VAL A 222 -8.18 4.67 19.29
CA VAL A 222 -6.86 4.65 18.67
C VAL A 222 -5.80 5.06 19.69
N PRO A 223 -5.06 4.10 20.28
CA PRO A 223 -3.91 4.40 21.14
C PRO A 223 -2.79 5.05 20.34
N MET A 224 -2.18 6.10 20.87
CA MET A 224 -1.12 6.84 20.16
C MET A 224 0.14 6.00 19.89
N ASN A 225 0.39 4.98 20.68
CA ASN A 225 1.54 4.09 20.48
C ASN A 225 1.44 3.24 19.19
N ILE A 226 0.23 2.85 18.75
CA ILE A 226 0.10 2.14 17.46
C ILE A 226 0.37 3.07 16.27
N LEU A 227 0.22 4.38 16.47
CA LEU A 227 0.63 5.42 15.53
C LEU A 227 2.10 5.82 15.72
N GLU A 228 2.83 5.17 16.65
CA GLU A 228 4.20 5.48 17.03
C GLU A 228 4.40 6.93 17.50
N LEU A 229 3.37 7.53 18.10
CA LEU A 229 3.37 8.90 18.60
C LEU A 229 3.40 8.90 20.13
N GLY A 230 4.28 9.72 20.71
CA GLY A 230 4.47 9.78 22.16
C GLY A 230 4.53 11.19 22.72
N GLY A 231 4.21 11.33 24.01
CA GLY A 231 4.08 12.62 24.67
C GLY A 231 2.78 13.34 24.30
N LYS A 232 2.79 14.65 24.26
CA LYS A 232 1.64 15.44 23.80
C LYS A 232 1.48 15.30 22.29
N VAL A 233 0.25 15.13 21.85
CA VAL A 233 -0.09 14.99 20.44
C VAL A 233 -1.12 16.04 20.02
N LYS A 234 -0.76 16.84 19.02
CA LYS A 234 -1.65 17.79 18.34
C LYS A 234 -2.18 17.13 17.07
N ALA A 235 -3.43 17.41 16.73
CA ALA A 235 -4.06 16.88 15.54
C ALA A 235 -4.86 17.99 14.82
N ARG A 236 -4.78 17.99 13.49
CA ARG A 236 -5.51 18.89 12.60
C ARG A 236 -6.29 18.09 11.57
N ASP A 237 -7.58 18.36 11.47
CA ASP A 237 -8.47 17.81 10.43
C ASP A 237 -8.19 18.53 9.11
N LEU A 238 -7.69 17.81 8.12
CA LEU A 238 -7.28 18.35 6.82
C LEU A 238 -8.46 18.57 5.85
N VAL A 239 -9.60 17.90 6.10
CA VAL A 239 -10.83 18.11 5.32
C VAL A 239 -11.51 19.39 5.76
N LYS A 240 -11.65 19.58 7.08
CA LYS A 240 -12.37 20.71 7.69
C LYS A 240 -11.50 21.91 8.03
N HIS A 241 -10.17 21.79 7.86
CA HIS A 241 -9.19 22.84 8.20
C HIS A 241 -9.23 23.27 9.68
N GLN A 242 -9.48 22.33 10.59
CA GLN A 242 -9.68 22.61 12.01
C GLN A 242 -8.71 21.84 12.88
N ASP A 243 -8.15 22.53 13.89
CA ASP A 243 -7.37 21.89 14.91
C ASP A 243 -8.30 21.18 15.89
N LEU A 244 -7.96 19.95 16.24
CA LEU A 244 -8.71 19.18 17.23
C LEU A 244 -8.24 19.56 18.65
N PRO A 245 -9.10 19.36 19.68
CA PRO A 245 -8.66 19.45 21.06
C PRO A 245 -7.48 18.50 21.32
N GLU A 246 -6.61 18.89 22.26
CA GLU A 246 -5.47 18.06 22.68
C GLU A 246 -5.91 16.65 23.03
N ILE A 247 -5.18 15.64 22.52
CA ILE A 247 -5.46 14.23 22.76
C ILE A 247 -4.96 13.87 24.17
N LYS A 248 -5.91 13.72 25.10
CA LYS A 248 -5.62 13.38 26.51
C LYS A 248 -5.55 11.89 26.71
N GLY A 249 -4.70 11.43 27.63
CA GLY A 249 -4.58 10.02 27.99
C GLY A 249 -3.98 9.12 26.91
N GLY A 250 -3.40 9.71 25.85
CA GLY A 250 -2.73 8.94 24.81
C GLY A 250 -3.67 8.09 23.93
N VAL A 251 -4.97 8.41 23.89
CA VAL A 251 -5.98 7.68 23.09
C VAL A 251 -6.88 8.65 22.37
N LEU A 252 -7.06 8.47 21.07
CA LEU A 252 -8.03 9.19 20.25
C LEU A 252 -9.32 8.36 20.15
N ASN A 253 -10.42 8.89 20.70
CA ASN A 253 -11.76 8.29 20.54
C ASN A 253 -12.58 9.12 19.55
N ARG A 254 -13.17 8.46 18.54
CA ARG A 254 -14.01 9.09 17.52
C ARG A 254 -15.11 8.14 17.07
N GLU A 255 -16.25 8.70 16.76
CA GLU A 255 -17.32 8.02 16.03
C GLU A 255 -17.39 8.64 14.63
N LEU A 256 -17.47 7.81 13.63
CA LEU A 256 -17.63 8.21 12.24
C LEU A 256 -18.95 7.67 11.69
N PRO A 257 -19.76 8.51 11.04
CA PRO A 257 -20.94 8.06 10.34
C PRO A 257 -20.62 7.10 9.20
N PRO A 258 -21.61 6.42 8.60
CA PRO A 258 -21.41 5.62 7.39
C PRO A 258 -20.69 6.38 6.28
N HIS A 259 -19.90 5.67 5.49
CA HIS A 259 -19.20 6.19 4.31
C HIS A 259 -18.43 7.48 4.57
N SER A 260 -17.63 7.52 5.63
CA SER A 260 -16.93 8.74 6.02
C SER A 260 -15.47 8.50 6.39
N VAL A 261 -14.71 9.57 6.39
CA VAL A 261 -13.29 9.57 6.71
C VAL A 261 -12.92 10.79 7.55
N LEU A 262 -11.97 10.62 8.47
CA LEU A 262 -11.30 11.70 9.17
C LEU A 262 -9.80 11.65 8.81
N ILE A 263 -9.32 12.65 8.10
CA ILE A 263 -7.91 12.76 7.69
C ILE A 263 -7.21 13.77 8.58
N LEU A 264 -6.20 13.32 9.30
CA LEU A 264 -5.48 14.12 10.29
C LEU A 264 -4.00 14.28 9.94
N ARG A 265 -3.47 15.49 10.12
CA ARG A 265 -2.06 15.73 10.38
C ARG A 265 -1.84 15.71 11.88
N MET A 266 -1.02 14.80 12.36
CA MET A 266 -0.72 14.63 13.77
C MET A 266 0.75 14.93 14.06
N GLU A 267 1.02 15.70 15.13
CA GLU A 267 2.35 16.07 15.56
C GLU A 267 2.52 15.75 17.04
N SER A 268 3.58 15.01 17.39
CA SER A 268 3.88 14.56 18.74
C SER A 268 5.20 15.14 19.27
N GLU A 269 5.38 15.11 20.59
CA GLU A 269 6.66 15.49 21.21
C GLU A 269 7.79 14.54 20.85
N LYS A 270 7.49 13.24 20.64
CA LYS A 270 8.49 12.22 20.27
C LYS A 270 7.90 11.16 19.37
N ARG A 271 8.76 10.57 18.53
CA ARG A 271 8.46 9.35 17.77
C ARG A 271 8.82 8.13 18.62
N LEU A 272 7.90 7.16 18.67
CA LEU A 272 8.12 5.87 19.32
C LEU A 272 8.65 4.84 18.32
N GLU A 273 9.28 3.77 18.83
CA GLU A 273 9.57 2.58 18.02
C GLU A 273 8.28 1.75 17.86
N ALA A 274 8.10 1.16 16.66
CA ALA A 274 7.06 0.17 16.45
C ALA A 274 7.42 -1.11 17.21
N THR A 275 6.44 -1.69 17.87
CA THR A 275 6.60 -2.97 18.60
C THR A 275 5.90 -4.13 17.89
N VAL A 276 5.00 -3.86 16.96
CA VAL A 276 4.26 -4.83 16.15
C VAL A 276 4.52 -4.56 14.69
N TYR A 277 4.71 -5.60 13.91
CA TYR A 277 4.94 -5.57 12.47
C TYR A 277 3.99 -6.58 11.82
N GLU A 278 2.94 -6.08 11.19
CA GLU A 278 1.93 -6.90 10.53
C GLU A 278 2.47 -7.52 9.23
N ALA A 279 1.98 -8.71 8.89
CA ALA A 279 2.41 -9.40 7.68
C ALA A 279 1.98 -8.66 6.40
N GLU A 280 0.87 -7.97 6.43
CA GLU A 280 0.37 -7.16 5.33
C GLU A 280 1.20 -5.89 5.06
N TRP A 281 2.14 -5.52 5.93
CA TRP A 281 3.10 -4.45 5.66
C TRP A 281 4.34 -4.94 4.90
N ALA A 282 4.51 -6.26 4.81
CA ALA A 282 5.67 -6.84 4.17
C ALA A 282 5.66 -6.64 2.65
N TYR A 283 6.82 -6.40 2.09
CA TYR A 283 7.05 -6.51 0.66
C TYR A 283 7.14 -7.98 0.24
N LEU A 284 6.34 -8.39 -0.75
CA LEU A 284 6.27 -9.75 -1.27
C LEU A 284 6.78 -9.74 -2.72
N PRO A 285 8.04 -10.17 -2.99
CA PRO A 285 8.64 -10.08 -4.33
C PRO A 285 7.89 -10.82 -5.43
N CYS A 286 7.18 -11.89 -5.06
CA CYS A 286 6.44 -12.73 -5.99
C CYS A 286 4.93 -12.41 -6.04
N PHE A 287 4.49 -11.34 -5.41
CA PHE A 287 3.08 -10.94 -5.40
C PHE A 287 2.67 -10.29 -6.72
N ASN A 288 1.51 -10.68 -7.21
CA ASN A 288 0.74 -9.98 -8.24
C ASN A 288 -0.75 -10.28 -8.01
N ASP A 289 -1.62 -9.44 -8.53
CA ASP A 289 -3.09 -9.60 -8.41
C ASP A 289 -3.72 -10.06 -9.75
N LEU A 290 -2.95 -10.75 -10.59
CA LEU A 290 -3.39 -11.17 -11.93
C LEU A 290 -4.18 -12.47 -11.94
N GLY A 291 -4.17 -13.22 -10.84
CA GLY A 291 -4.85 -14.50 -10.72
C GLY A 291 -4.34 -15.63 -11.66
N LYS A 292 -3.22 -15.38 -12.36
CA LYS A 292 -2.69 -16.29 -13.38
C LYS A 292 -1.79 -17.40 -12.81
N THR A 293 -1.23 -17.18 -11.63
CA THR A 293 -0.30 -18.12 -11.01
C THR A 293 -1.01 -18.88 -9.90
N PRO A 294 -1.18 -20.20 -10.02
CA PRO A 294 -1.71 -20.97 -8.92
C PRO A 294 -0.77 -20.89 -7.72
N LYS A 295 -1.33 -20.61 -6.54
CA LYS A 295 -0.59 -20.53 -5.27
C LYS A 295 0.56 -19.52 -5.26
N SER A 296 0.32 -18.30 -5.76
CA SER A 296 1.23 -17.18 -5.52
C SER A 296 1.11 -16.71 -4.08
N ILE A 297 2.20 -16.16 -3.54
CA ILE A 297 2.18 -15.43 -2.27
C ILE A 297 1.11 -14.34 -2.30
N VAL A 298 0.28 -14.27 -1.26
CA VAL A 298 -0.85 -13.34 -1.19
C VAL A 298 -1.07 -12.83 0.23
N TYR A 299 -1.67 -11.66 0.34
CA TYR A 299 -2.34 -11.21 1.56
C TYR A 299 -3.73 -11.87 1.60
N ALA A 300 -4.04 -12.54 2.67
CA ALA A 300 -5.29 -13.31 2.81
C ALA A 300 -6.00 -12.97 4.12
N PRO A 301 -7.33 -12.83 4.13
CA PRO A 301 -8.07 -12.56 5.35
C PRO A 301 -8.00 -13.75 6.32
N LEU A 302 -7.87 -13.42 7.60
CA LEU A 302 -7.99 -14.37 8.71
C LEU A 302 -8.50 -13.62 9.93
N HIS A 303 -9.71 -13.90 10.37
CA HIS A 303 -10.38 -13.19 11.45
C HIS A 303 -9.59 -13.18 12.77
N GLU A 304 -8.88 -14.27 13.07
CA GLU A 304 -8.08 -14.40 14.29
C GLU A 304 -6.69 -13.75 14.20
N ALA A 305 -6.30 -13.27 13.02
CA ALA A 305 -5.03 -12.57 12.84
C ALA A 305 -5.10 -11.15 13.40
N SER A 306 -3.94 -10.63 13.83
CA SER A 306 -3.75 -9.22 14.11
C SER A 306 -4.06 -8.42 12.85
N GLY A 307 -4.79 -7.33 12.93
CA GLY A 307 -5.21 -6.59 11.72
C GLY A 307 -6.17 -7.33 10.78
N GLY A 308 -6.55 -8.61 11.08
CA GLY A 308 -7.48 -9.40 10.28
C GLY A 308 -6.91 -10.01 9.01
N MET A 309 -5.59 -9.93 8.79
CA MET A 309 -4.90 -10.40 7.59
C MET A 309 -3.71 -11.30 7.92
N LYS A 310 -3.29 -12.10 6.96
CA LYS A 310 -2.04 -12.89 7.01
C LYS A 310 -1.38 -12.92 5.64
N VAL A 311 -0.10 -13.27 5.59
CA VAL A 311 0.58 -13.63 4.34
C VAL A 311 0.58 -15.15 4.18
N SER A 312 0.10 -15.62 3.02
CA SER A 312 -0.01 -17.05 2.68
C SER A 312 0.84 -17.41 1.47
N TYR A 313 1.12 -18.71 1.32
CA TYR A 313 1.91 -19.30 0.23
C TYR A 313 3.36 -18.81 0.17
N LEU A 314 3.97 -18.59 1.33
CA LEU A 314 5.39 -18.27 1.50
C LEU A 314 6.27 -19.51 1.21
N GLY A 315 7.50 -19.28 0.74
CA GLY A 315 8.50 -20.33 0.58
C GLY A 315 8.36 -21.16 -0.68
N GLY A 316 8.88 -22.38 -0.65
CA GLY A 316 8.97 -23.29 -1.81
C GLY A 316 10.06 -22.93 -2.81
N ARG A 317 10.62 -21.72 -2.74
CA ARG A 317 11.74 -21.20 -3.53
C ARG A 317 12.38 -19.99 -2.85
N LYS A 318 13.64 -19.73 -3.18
CA LYS A 318 14.45 -18.69 -2.55
C LYS A 318 13.86 -17.27 -2.68
N GLU A 319 13.20 -16.98 -3.78
CA GLU A 319 12.64 -15.65 -4.11
C GLU A 319 11.29 -15.41 -3.44
N ASN A 320 10.65 -16.42 -2.90
CA ASN A 320 9.28 -16.33 -2.36
C ASN A 320 9.31 -16.14 -0.84
N PHE A 321 9.50 -14.90 -0.41
CA PHE A 321 9.59 -14.49 0.99
C PHE A 321 8.75 -13.25 1.27
N ALA A 322 8.52 -12.95 2.57
CA ALA A 322 8.02 -11.68 3.05
C ALA A 322 9.18 -10.85 3.61
N GLU A 323 9.26 -9.56 3.28
CA GLU A 323 10.33 -8.66 3.72
C GLU A 323 9.79 -7.39 4.35
N TRP A 324 10.15 -7.13 5.58
CA TRP A 324 9.98 -5.85 6.27
C TRP A 324 11.28 -5.04 6.14
N LYS A 325 11.24 -3.93 5.40
CA LYS A 325 12.44 -3.15 5.04
C LYS A 325 12.84 -2.11 6.09
N GLU A 326 11.93 -1.76 6.99
CA GLU A 326 12.07 -0.62 7.90
C GLU A 326 11.73 -0.99 9.33
N VAL A 327 12.36 -2.03 9.84
CA VAL A 327 12.29 -2.39 11.25
C VAL A 327 13.29 -1.52 12.00
N TYR A 328 12.79 -0.47 12.64
CA TYR A 328 13.63 0.55 13.25
C TYR A 328 13.94 0.25 14.72
N SER A 329 15.20 0.40 15.09
CA SER A 329 15.64 0.47 16.48
C SER A 329 16.52 1.70 16.70
N GLU A 330 16.22 2.51 17.69
CA GLU A 330 16.99 3.72 18.00
C GLU A 330 18.43 3.40 18.43
N GLN A 331 18.58 2.42 19.29
CA GLN A 331 19.86 2.09 19.91
C GLN A 331 20.47 0.77 19.41
N GLY A 332 19.66 -0.09 18.76
CA GLY A 332 20.06 -1.48 18.50
C GLY A 332 20.12 -2.34 19.76
N GLY A 333 20.67 -3.54 19.63
CA GLY A 333 20.86 -4.50 20.74
C GLY A 333 20.08 -5.80 20.56
N GLU A 334 19.94 -6.54 21.65
CA GLU A 334 19.24 -7.83 21.66
C GLU A 334 17.73 -7.64 21.83
N TYR A 335 16.95 -8.38 21.04
CA TYR A 335 15.49 -8.38 21.08
C TYR A 335 14.95 -9.80 21.15
N GLU A 336 13.82 -9.97 21.83
CA GLU A 336 12.93 -11.11 21.69
C GLU A 336 11.96 -10.80 20.55
N MET A 337 12.02 -11.59 19.48
CA MET A 337 11.05 -11.54 18.36
C MET A 337 10.03 -12.65 18.58
N THR A 338 8.78 -12.30 18.80
CA THR A 338 7.67 -13.26 18.86
C THR A 338 6.91 -13.24 17.53
N ILE A 339 6.97 -14.34 16.80
CA ILE A 339 6.34 -14.52 15.49
C ILE A 339 5.02 -15.26 15.71
N ARG A 340 3.91 -14.70 15.20
CA ARG A 340 2.60 -15.33 15.17
C ARG A 340 2.36 -15.93 13.79
N TYR A 341 1.88 -17.16 13.73
CA TYR A 341 1.73 -17.92 12.51
C TYR A 341 0.55 -18.89 12.58
N VAL A 342 0.06 -19.35 11.41
CA VAL A 342 -0.95 -20.40 11.32
C VAL A 342 -0.24 -21.75 11.37
N PRO A 343 -0.50 -22.62 12.39
CA PRO A 343 0.11 -23.94 12.49
C PRO A 343 -0.20 -24.82 11.27
N LYS A 344 0.82 -25.51 10.79
CA LYS A 344 0.67 -26.50 9.74
C LYS A 344 1.80 -27.52 9.79
N ALA A 345 1.43 -28.81 9.69
CA ALA A 345 2.39 -29.90 9.66
C ALA A 345 3.40 -29.76 8.50
N ASP A 346 4.61 -30.25 8.71
CA ASP A 346 5.70 -30.30 7.73
C ASP A 346 6.12 -28.94 7.14
N ARG A 347 5.81 -27.84 7.83
CA ARG A 347 6.23 -26.49 7.46
C ARG A 347 7.40 -26.04 8.32
N LYS A 348 8.30 -25.28 7.70
CA LYS A 348 9.46 -24.65 8.37
C LYS A 348 9.48 -23.18 8.05
N LEU A 349 10.15 -22.40 8.89
CA LEU A 349 10.32 -20.99 8.69
C LEU A 349 11.80 -20.61 8.82
N GLU A 350 12.32 -19.93 7.83
CA GLU A 350 13.62 -19.24 7.90
C GLU A 350 13.40 -17.77 8.21
N VAL A 351 14.11 -17.28 9.23
CA VAL A 351 14.15 -15.85 9.59
C VAL A 351 15.56 -15.34 9.29
N CYS A 352 15.65 -14.20 8.62
CA CYS A 352 16.93 -13.57 8.29
C CYS A 352 16.86 -12.07 8.64
N VAL A 353 17.75 -11.63 9.51
CA VAL A 353 17.91 -10.23 9.88
C VAL A 353 19.10 -9.64 9.14
N ASN A 354 18.93 -8.48 8.49
CA ASN A 354 20.00 -7.72 7.79
C ASN A 354 20.84 -8.53 6.78
N ASN A 355 20.27 -9.57 6.17
CA ASN A 355 20.97 -10.53 5.30
C ASN A 355 22.09 -11.34 5.98
N GLU A 356 22.07 -11.42 7.31
CA GLU A 356 23.00 -12.23 8.10
C GLU A 356 22.59 -13.72 8.10
N LYS A 357 23.17 -14.50 9.01
CA LYS A 357 22.88 -15.93 9.14
C LYS A 357 21.39 -16.18 9.35
N ARG A 358 20.82 -17.11 8.60
CA ARG A 358 19.43 -17.51 8.72
C ARG A 358 19.22 -18.31 10.00
N ILE A 359 18.15 -18.01 10.70
CA ILE A 359 17.63 -18.79 11.83
C ILE A 359 16.58 -19.73 11.23
N LEU A 360 16.84 -21.04 11.29
CA LEU A 360 15.87 -22.05 10.87
C LEU A 360 15.00 -22.45 12.05
N LEU A 361 13.70 -22.31 11.90
CA LEU A 361 12.69 -22.73 12.85
C LEU A 361 12.03 -23.99 12.32
N ASP A 362 12.34 -25.15 12.89
CA ASP A 362 11.87 -26.47 12.48
C ASP A 362 11.04 -27.20 13.55
N SER A 363 11.04 -26.67 14.80
CA SER A 363 10.26 -27.20 15.92
C SER A 363 9.02 -26.34 16.16
N LEU A 364 8.24 -26.09 15.12
CA LEU A 364 7.04 -25.27 15.16
C LEU A 364 5.80 -26.13 15.45
N SER A 365 4.77 -25.53 16.08
CA SER A 365 3.53 -26.24 16.34
C SER A 365 2.91 -26.72 15.03
N ALA A 366 2.54 -28.00 15.00
CA ALA A 366 1.81 -28.64 13.91
C ALA A 366 0.32 -28.88 14.26
N ASP A 367 -0.13 -28.35 15.41
CA ASP A 367 -1.51 -28.48 15.86
C ASP A 367 -2.44 -27.60 15.04
N GLU A 368 -2.96 -28.13 13.96
CA GLU A 368 -3.88 -27.46 13.03
C GLU A 368 -5.27 -27.16 13.66
N THR A 369 -5.52 -27.59 14.88
CA THR A 369 -6.74 -27.20 15.63
C THR A 369 -6.60 -25.77 16.18
N GLN A 370 -5.38 -25.30 16.39
CA GLN A 370 -5.10 -23.90 16.76
C GLN A 370 -5.15 -23.03 15.50
N LYS A 371 -5.84 -21.92 15.60
CA LYS A 371 -5.91 -20.93 14.50
C LYS A 371 -4.61 -20.15 14.36
N ILE A 372 -4.03 -19.73 15.49
CA ILE A 372 -2.76 -18.99 15.58
C ILE A 372 -1.90 -19.63 16.67
N ALA A 373 -0.64 -19.85 16.36
CA ALA A 373 0.41 -20.19 17.32
C ALA A 373 1.50 -19.10 17.31
N SER A 374 2.41 -19.15 18.27
CA SER A 374 3.54 -18.23 18.33
C SER A 374 4.83 -18.93 18.73
N ILE A 375 5.95 -18.37 18.30
CA ILE A 375 7.29 -18.75 18.71
C ILE A 375 8.12 -17.50 18.98
N THR A 376 8.93 -17.53 20.03
CA THR A 376 9.85 -16.44 20.36
C THR A 376 11.29 -16.86 20.07
N VAL A 377 12.01 -16.00 19.37
CA VAL A 377 13.43 -16.19 19.01
C VAL A 377 14.23 -14.95 19.33
N PRO A 378 15.49 -15.11 19.80
CA PRO A 378 16.38 -13.98 19.98
C PRO A 378 16.86 -13.45 18.63
N VAL A 379 16.91 -12.14 18.48
CA VAL A 379 17.45 -11.46 17.30
C VAL A 379 18.26 -10.25 17.71
N HIS A 380 19.32 -9.97 16.94
CA HIS A 380 20.11 -8.76 17.10
C HIS A 380 19.70 -7.72 16.07
N LEU A 381 19.36 -6.51 16.52
CA LEU A 381 19.10 -5.36 15.66
C LEU A 381 20.23 -4.34 15.78
N LYS A 382 20.66 -3.76 14.68
CA LYS A 382 21.54 -2.60 14.69
C LYS A 382 20.75 -1.32 14.92
N ALA A 383 21.39 -0.27 15.39
CA ALA A 383 20.80 1.06 15.46
C ALA A 383 20.41 1.54 14.04
N GLY A 384 19.23 2.14 13.94
CA GLY A 384 18.62 2.55 12.68
C GLY A 384 17.72 1.47 12.07
N ASN A 385 17.55 1.51 10.75
CA ASN A 385 16.67 0.60 10.01
C ASN A 385 17.31 -0.78 9.85
N ASN A 386 16.52 -1.80 10.15
CA ASN A 386 16.85 -3.20 9.93
C ASN A 386 15.90 -3.79 8.89
N LYS A 387 16.34 -4.86 8.26
CA LYS A 387 15.59 -5.64 7.31
C LYS A 387 15.33 -7.03 7.87
N ILE A 388 14.09 -7.44 7.92
CA ILE A 388 13.69 -8.78 8.35
C ILE A 388 13.04 -9.50 7.18
N ARG A 389 13.49 -10.72 6.89
CA ARG A 389 12.89 -11.61 5.91
C ARG A 389 12.41 -12.89 6.56
N MET A 390 11.24 -13.35 6.13
CA MET A 390 10.66 -14.63 6.54
C MET A 390 10.21 -15.42 5.31
N GLY A 391 10.50 -16.72 5.29
CA GLY A 391 10.12 -17.61 4.20
C GLY A 391 10.75 -18.99 4.38
N SER A 392 10.90 -19.76 3.30
CA SER A 392 11.70 -20.99 3.28
C SER A 392 12.21 -21.24 1.87
N SER A 393 13.50 -21.48 1.75
CA SER A 393 14.14 -21.70 0.45
C SER A 393 13.95 -23.11 -0.12
N PHE A 394 13.50 -24.07 0.69
CA PHE A 394 13.47 -25.49 0.34
C PHE A 394 12.10 -26.17 0.51
N CYS A 395 11.17 -25.56 1.26
CA CYS A 395 9.80 -26.07 1.42
C CYS A 395 8.82 -24.90 1.53
N TRP A 396 7.52 -25.18 1.46
CA TRP A 396 6.52 -24.17 1.81
C TRP A 396 6.69 -23.76 3.27
N ALA A 397 6.67 -22.45 3.54
CA ALA A 397 6.69 -21.90 4.88
C ALA A 397 5.28 -21.85 5.47
N LEU A 398 5.22 -21.49 6.74
CA LEU A 398 3.96 -21.18 7.45
C LEU A 398 3.36 -19.89 6.94
N ASP A 399 2.06 -19.75 7.05
CA ASP A 399 1.38 -18.46 6.87
C ASP A 399 1.69 -17.60 8.10
N ILE A 400 2.08 -16.34 7.86
CA ILE A 400 2.49 -15.40 8.91
C ILE A 400 1.36 -14.39 9.16
N ASP A 401 1.05 -14.21 10.43
CA ASP A 401 0.15 -13.18 10.94
C ASP A 401 0.91 -11.86 11.19
N CYS A 402 1.79 -11.84 12.17
CA CYS A 402 2.63 -10.68 12.50
C CYS A 402 3.87 -11.14 13.27
N PHE A 403 4.75 -10.20 13.60
CA PHE A 403 5.72 -10.39 14.67
C PHE A 403 5.78 -9.17 15.58
N THR A 404 6.16 -9.42 16.83
CA THR A 404 6.43 -8.36 17.81
C THR A 404 7.89 -8.36 18.21
N LEU A 405 8.39 -7.19 18.58
CA LEU A 405 9.75 -6.99 19.06
C LEU A 405 9.72 -6.43 20.49
N LYS A 406 10.46 -7.06 21.38
CA LYS A 406 10.66 -6.60 22.75
C LYS A 406 12.16 -6.54 23.02
N LYS A 407 12.66 -5.34 23.35
CA LYS A 407 14.08 -5.18 23.71
C LYS A 407 14.37 -5.95 25.02
N VAL A 408 15.45 -6.73 25.00
CA VAL A 408 15.94 -7.41 26.19
C VAL A 408 16.59 -6.35 27.08
N SER A 409 16.10 -6.22 28.34
CA SER A 409 16.71 -5.34 29.31
C SER A 409 18.07 -5.95 29.72
N GLU A 410 19.10 -5.14 29.76
CA GLU A 410 20.39 -5.50 30.33
C GLU A 410 20.27 -5.83 31.82
#